data_e67f2245614e90cdaf572805cd5e1cf1
#
_entry.id   e67f2245614e90cdaf572805cd5e1cf1
#
_cell.length_a   1.000
_cell.length_b   1.000
_cell.length_c   1.000
_cell.angle_alpha   90.00
_cell.angle_beta   90.00
_cell.angle_gamma   90.00
#
_symmetry.space_group_name_H-M   'P 1'
#
loop_
_entity.id
_entity.type
_entity.pdbx_description
1 polymer ?
#
loop_
_entity_poly.entity_id
_entity_poly.type
_entity_poly.pdbx_seq_one_letter_code
_entity_poly.pdbx_strand_id
1 'polypeptide(L)'
;MRVYTIGEVLIDFIAKEEGPLNKVTTFEKYPGGAPTNVMVNLSRLGVPSGLISKVGNDPFGKFLLEKLKEENVDVSYVTLDNVHHTGIVFVQLIGASPEFILYRDVAYNYIERKDIDLKVLDDVMLLHFGSVILVQEPSRSTVLYFVEEAKRRGIPISFDVNIRKDLWRENIDEMWKNVEKGLSLADVVKLSEEERNEILEYLGLPKDDFPVLLDEYNIKLLAITRGGKGCKLLLREKSTLKAVGIAPYVVKPVDTTGAGDAFMAAIIAGLYAFDKLNTIDELDIDELEMIGYLQIW
;
A
#
# COMPACT_ATOMS: atom_id res chain seq x y z
N MET A 1 -4.74 17.49 -10.71
CA MET A 1 -3.87 16.31 -10.54
C MET A 1 -4.21 15.60 -9.23
N ARG A 2 -4.05 14.28 -9.16
CA ARG A 2 -4.40 13.43 -8.00
C ARG A 2 -3.26 12.48 -7.65
N VAL A 3 -3.28 11.99 -6.42
CA VAL A 3 -2.54 10.77 -6.06
C VAL A 3 -3.40 9.57 -6.50
N TYR A 4 -2.83 8.70 -7.32
CA TYR A 4 -3.48 7.46 -7.69
C TYR A 4 -2.82 6.25 -7.06
N THR A 5 -3.62 5.24 -6.75
CA THR A 5 -3.11 3.90 -6.49
C THR A 5 -3.52 2.95 -7.58
N ILE A 6 -2.65 1.97 -7.88
CA ILE A 6 -3.01 0.79 -8.65
C ILE A 6 -2.88 -0.43 -7.76
N GLY A 7 -3.97 -1.16 -7.54
CA GLY A 7 -3.94 -2.28 -6.63
C GLY A 7 -5.28 -2.94 -6.39
N GLU A 8 -5.32 -3.79 -5.37
CA GLU A 8 -6.51 -4.54 -4.99
C GLU A 8 -7.55 -3.66 -4.29
N VAL A 9 -8.80 -3.94 -4.61
CA VAL A 9 -10.00 -3.50 -3.90
C VAL A 9 -10.89 -4.71 -3.66
N LEU A 10 -11.37 -4.86 -2.44
CA LEU A 10 -12.08 -6.06 -2.02
C LEU A 10 -13.07 -5.76 -0.89
N ILE A 11 -13.86 -6.75 -0.52
CA ILE A 11 -14.72 -6.71 0.67
C ILE A 11 -14.04 -7.47 1.80
N ASP A 12 -13.86 -6.81 2.95
CA ASP A 12 -13.55 -7.47 4.20
C ASP A 12 -14.86 -7.86 4.91
N PHE A 13 -15.07 -9.16 5.09
CA PHE A 13 -16.10 -9.71 5.95
C PHE A 13 -15.51 -9.97 7.34
N ILE A 14 -15.72 -9.02 8.25
CA ILE A 14 -15.21 -9.09 9.62
C ILE A 14 -16.21 -9.81 10.50
N ALA A 15 -15.75 -10.87 11.17
CA ALA A 15 -16.57 -11.63 12.10
C ALA A 15 -17.05 -10.77 13.28
N LYS A 16 -18.33 -10.88 13.65
CA LYS A 16 -18.92 -10.19 14.80
C LYS A 16 -18.89 -11.01 16.08
N GLU A 17 -18.58 -12.29 15.98
CA GLU A 17 -18.56 -13.24 17.06
C GLU A 17 -17.11 -13.64 17.35
N GLU A 18 -16.80 -13.90 18.62
CA GLU A 18 -15.52 -14.51 18.99
C GLU A 18 -15.50 -16.00 18.63
N GLY A 19 -14.35 -16.47 18.17
CA GLY A 19 -14.13 -17.88 17.83
C GLY A 19 -13.50 -18.08 16.45
N PRO A 20 -13.08 -19.30 16.12
CA PRO A 20 -12.44 -19.58 14.83
C PRO A 20 -13.46 -19.47 13.68
N LEU A 21 -12.98 -19.11 12.48
CA LEU A 21 -13.81 -18.87 11.28
C LEU A 21 -14.78 -20.01 10.96
N ASN A 22 -14.42 -21.27 11.26
CA ASN A 22 -15.30 -22.41 11.04
C ASN A 22 -16.50 -22.51 12.01
N LYS A 23 -16.60 -21.63 12.99
CA LYS A 23 -17.71 -21.56 13.97
C LYS A 23 -18.47 -20.24 13.93
N VAL A 24 -17.90 -19.21 13.34
CA VAL A 24 -18.53 -17.90 13.21
C VAL A 24 -19.67 -17.97 12.19
N THR A 25 -20.79 -17.33 12.51
CA THR A 25 -21.99 -17.32 11.66
C THR A 25 -22.36 -15.93 11.16
N THR A 26 -21.88 -14.87 11.83
CA THR A 26 -22.27 -13.49 11.53
C THR A 26 -21.04 -12.66 11.13
N PHE A 27 -21.14 -11.98 9.99
CA PHE A 27 -20.11 -11.10 9.47
C PHE A 27 -20.68 -9.73 9.13
N GLU A 28 -19.86 -8.71 9.29
CA GLU A 28 -20.12 -7.38 8.78
C GLU A 28 -19.16 -7.05 7.63
N LYS A 29 -19.69 -6.45 6.56
CA LYS A 29 -18.89 -6.15 5.37
C LYS A 29 -18.36 -4.73 5.39
N TYR A 30 -17.06 -4.59 5.05
CA TYR A 30 -16.38 -3.31 4.91
C TYR A 30 -15.64 -3.24 3.58
N PRO A 31 -15.47 -2.04 2.99
CA PRO A 31 -14.49 -1.87 1.93
C PRO A 31 -13.09 -2.16 2.48
N GLY A 32 -12.28 -2.88 1.72
CA GLY A 32 -10.92 -3.27 2.08
C GLY A 32 -9.98 -3.25 0.89
N GLY A 33 -8.76 -3.70 1.14
CA GLY A 33 -7.63 -3.62 0.22
C GLY A 33 -6.65 -2.51 0.67
N ALA A 34 -5.38 -2.87 0.89
CA ALA A 34 -4.41 -1.93 1.43
C ALA A 34 -4.26 -0.65 0.57
N PRO A 35 -4.10 -0.73 -0.77
CA PRO A 35 -4.05 0.48 -1.60
C PRO A 35 -5.33 1.30 -1.55
N THR A 36 -6.48 0.65 -1.42
CA THR A 36 -7.79 1.31 -1.29
C THR A 36 -7.88 2.08 0.02
N ASN A 37 -7.42 1.49 1.12
CA ASN A 37 -7.36 2.14 2.42
C ASN A 37 -6.47 3.39 2.39
N VAL A 38 -5.32 3.34 1.70
CA VAL A 38 -4.45 4.51 1.49
C VAL A 38 -5.22 5.63 0.79
N MET A 39 -5.98 5.35 -0.28
CA MET A 39 -6.74 6.37 -1.01
C MET A 39 -7.86 7.00 -0.19
N VAL A 40 -8.60 6.20 0.57
CA VAL A 40 -9.64 6.71 1.48
C VAL A 40 -9.04 7.62 2.55
N ASN A 41 -7.93 7.21 3.16
CA ASN A 41 -7.24 8.04 4.15
C ASN A 41 -6.70 9.34 3.54
N LEU A 42 -6.12 9.30 2.35
CA LEU A 42 -5.68 10.51 1.64
C LEU A 42 -6.84 11.47 1.37
N SER A 43 -7.97 10.95 0.88
CA SER A 43 -9.16 11.76 0.64
C SER A 43 -9.65 12.44 1.92
N ARG A 44 -9.70 11.72 3.04
CA ARG A 44 -10.07 12.25 4.36
C ARG A 44 -9.10 13.30 4.87
N LEU A 45 -7.82 13.22 4.49
CA LEU A 45 -6.79 14.23 4.77
C LEU A 45 -6.81 15.40 3.78
N GLY A 46 -7.77 15.46 2.86
CA GLY A 46 -7.92 16.53 1.89
C GLY A 46 -7.02 16.43 0.66
N VAL A 47 -6.36 15.30 0.46
CA VAL A 47 -5.54 15.05 -0.74
C VAL A 47 -6.40 14.44 -1.83
N PRO A 48 -6.51 15.06 -3.03
CA PRO A 48 -7.24 14.46 -4.14
C PRO A 48 -6.68 13.09 -4.50
N SER A 49 -7.51 12.06 -4.42
CA SER A 49 -7.08 10.66 -4.59
C SER A 49 -7.94 9.90 -5.59
N GLY A 50 -7.41 8.83 -6.15
CA GLY A 50 -8.10 7.97 -7.11
C GLY A 50 -7.57 6.55 -7.14
N LEU A 51 -8.40 5.62 -7.60
CA LEU A 51 -8.11 4.19 -7.66
C LEU A 51 -8.11 3.68 -9.10
N ILE A 52 -7.07 2.95 -9.46
CA ILE A 52 -6.97 2.15 -10.68
C ILE A 52 -7.06 0.68 -10.24
N SER A 53 -8.13 -0.01 -10.61
CA SER A 53 -8.37 -1.38 -10.19
C SER A 53 -9.39 -2.08 -11.08
N LYS A 54 -9.78 -3.29 -10.69
CA LYS A 54 -10.83 -4.06 -11.35
C LYS A 54 -11.70 -4.76 -10.31
N VAL A 55 -13.02 -4.61 -10.44
CA VAL A 55 -14.02 -5.27 -9.59
C VAL A 55 -14.97 -6.10 -10.43
N GLY A 56 -15.60 -7.09 -9.84
CA GLY A 56 -16.66 -7.85 -10.51
C GLY A 56 -17.86 -6.94 -10.84
N ASN A 57 -18.51 -7.21 -11.97
CA ASN A 57 -19.81 -6.61 -12.28
C ASN A 57 -20.92 -7.31 -11.48
N ASP A 58 -20.81 -7.22 -10.15
CA ASP A 58 -21.66 -7.87 -9.17
C ASP A 58 -22.08 -6.89 -8.05
N PRO A 59 -22.97 -7.29 -7.13
CA PRO A 59 -23.42 -6.41 -6.04
C PRO A 59 -22.32 -5.91 -5.12
N PHE A 60 -21.21 -6.66 -4.95
CA PHE A 60 -20.10 -6.25 -4.12
C PHE A 60 -19.22 -5.20 -4.81
N GLY A 61 -18.98 -5.36 -6.12
CA GLY A 61 -18.30 -4.33 -6.91
C GLY A 61 -19.05 -3.01 -6.91
N LYS A 62 -20.39 -3.04 -7.06
CA LYS A 62 -21.23 -1.83 -6.94
C LYS A 62 -21.12 -1.18 -5.58
N PHE A 63 -21.20 -1.97 -4.51
CA PHE A 63 -21.05 -1.48 -3.14
C PHE A 63 -19.70 -0.78 -2.93
N LEU A 64 -18.59 -1.37 -3.40
CA LEU A 64 -17.26 -0.78 -3.29
C LEU A 64 -17.18 0.56 -4.01
N LEU A 65 -17.66 0.63 -5.25
CA LEU A 65 -17.63 1.86 -6.04
C LEU A 65 -18.48 2.98 -5.41
N GLU A 66 -19.65 2.64 -4.84
CA GLU A 66 -20.50 3.58 -4.11
C GLU A 66 -19.78 4.11 -2.87
N LYS A 67 -19.21 3.23 -2.05
CA LYS A 67 -18.48 3.61 -0.82
C LYS A 67 -17.26 4.48 -1.11
N LEU A 68 -16.48 4.17 -2.14
CA LEU A 68 -15.33 4.97 -2.52
C LEU A 68 -15.73 6.37 -3.02
N LYS A 69 -16.85 6.48 -3.76
CA LYS A 69 -17.40 7.77 -4.17
C LYS A 69 -17.89 8.60 -2.98
N GLU A 70 -18.54 7.96 -1.99
CA GLU A 70 -18.93 8.63 -0.73
C GLU A 70 -17.72 9.22 0.01
N GLU A 71 -16.56 8.56 -0.08
CA GLU A 71 -15.28 9.03 0.47
C GLU A 71 -14.51 9.99 -0.48
N ASN A 72 -15.15 10.47 -1.56
CA ASN A 72 -14.56 11.36 -2.57
C ASN A 72 -13.32 10.80 -3.28
N VAL A 73 -13.17 9.48 -3.35
CA VAL A 73 -12.13 8.82 -4.15
C VAL A 73 -12.59 8.73 -5.61
N ASP A 74 -11.74 9.14 -6.54
CA ASP A 74 -12.01 8.99 -7.97
C ASP A 74 -11.92 7.50 -8.37
N VAL A 75 -13.02 6.96 -8.86
CA VAL A 75 -13.14 5.57 -9.32
C VAL A 75 -13.30 5.46 -10.85
N SER A 76 -13.01 6.52 -11.58
CA SER A 76 -13.20 6.57 -13.06
C SER A 76 -12.34 5.54 -13.79
N TYR A 77 -11.26 5.09 -13.16
CA TYR A 77 -10.34 4.08 -13.69
C TYR A 77 -10.48 2.71 -13.02
N VAL A 78 -11.62 2.46 -12.38
CA VAL A 78 -11.97 1.11 -11.91
C VAL A 78 -12.81 0.42 -12.98
N THR A 79 -12.29 -0.67 -13.54
CA THR A 79 -12.99 -1.44 -14.57
C THR A 79 -13.90 -2.52 -13.99
N LEU A 80 -14.95 -2.88 -14.73
CA LEU A 80 -15.88 -3.94 -14.34
C LEU A 80 -15.52 -5.24 -15.07
N ASP A 81 -15.38 -6.33 -14.32
CA ASP A 81 -15.18 -7.67 -14.84
C ASP A 81 -16.51 -8.42 -14.91
N ASN A 82 -16.85 -8.94 -16.10
CA ASN A 82 -18.06 -9.74 -16.28
C ASN A 82 -17.82 -11.24 -16.09
N VAL A 83 -16.59 -11.66 -15.82
CA VAL A 83 -16.17 -13.07 -15.67
C VAL A 83 -15.83 -13.39 -14.23
N HIS A 84 -14.97 -12.57 -13.62
CA HIS A 84 -14.47 -12.81 -12.26
C HIS A 84 -15.25 -11.96 -11.25
N HIS A 85 -15.49 -12.53 -10.07
CA HIS A 85 -16.18 -11.86 -8.99
C HIS A 85 -15.29 -10.84 -8.28
N THR A 86 -15.93 -9.90 -7.60
CA THR A 86 -15.25 -8.97 -6.68
C THR A 86 -14.50 -9.74 -5.61
N GLY A 87 -13.29 -9.29 -5.26
CA GLY A 87 -12.48 -9.88 -4.21
C GLY A 87 -13.16 -9.83 -2.86
N ILE A 88 -13.07 -10.91 -2.09
CA ILE A 88 -13.56 -11.00 -0.72
C ILE A 88 -12.53 -11.65 0.19
N VAL A 89 -12.49 -11.19 1.43
CA VAL A 89 -11.69 -11.76 2.51
C VAL A 89 -12.60 -11.96 3.73
N PHE A 90 -12.55 -13.12 4.34
CA PHE A 90 -13.12 -13.32 5.66
C PHE A 90 -12.04 -13.14 6.72
N VAL A 91 -12.33 -12.33 7.71
CA VAL A 91 -11.40 -11.93 8.77
C VAL A 91 -12.00 -12.25 10.12
N GLN A 92 -11.22 -12.93 10.98
CA GLN A 92 -11.52 -13.11 12.38
C GLN A 92 -10.36 -12.60 13.22
N LEU A 93 -10.66 -11.77 14.18
CA LEU A 93 -9.72 -11.26 15.17
C LEU A 93 -9.74 -12.16 16.40
N ILE A 94 -8.79 -13.07 16.53
CA ILE A 94 -8.62 -13.94 17.71
C ILE A 94 -7.39 -13.47 18.50
N GLY A 95 -7.61 -12.66 19.53
CA GLY A 95 -6.51 -12.11 20.31
C GLY A 95 -5.56 -11.27 19.44
N ALA A 96 -4.26 -11.60 19.47
CA ALA A 96 -3.22 -10.88 18.72
C ALA A 96 -2.98 -11.42 17.29
N SER A 97 -3.63 -12.52 16.90
CA SER A 97 -3.38 -13.19 15.59
C SER A 97 -4.70 -13.27 14.81
N PRO A 98 -4.83 -12.48 13.73
CA PRO A 98 -6.01 -12.59 12.86
C PRO A 98 -5.95 -13.89 12.02
N GLU A 99 -7.12 -14.52 11.84
CA GLU A 99 -7.34 -15.61 10.89
C GLU A 99 -7.96 -15.04 9.62
N PHE A 100 -7.45 -15.42 8.43
CA PHE A 100 -7.94 -14.93 7.14
C PHE A 100 -8.30 -16.07 6.21
N ILE A 101 -9.37 -15.87 5.43
CA ILE A 101 -9.64 -16.66 4.22
C ILE A 101 -9.75 -15.67 3.06
N LEU A 102 -8.76 -15.70 2.17
CA LEU A 102 -8.72 -14.86 0.98
C LEU A 102 -8.97 -15.70 -0.26
N TYR A 103 -9.96 -15.28 -1.07
CA TYR A 103 -10.26 -15.90 -2.35
C TYR A 103 -9.36 -15.33 -3.44
N ARG A 104 -8.80 -16.19 -4.30
CA ARG A 104 -7.73 -15.82 -5.24
C ARG A 104 -8.19 -15.56 -6.65
N ASP A 105 -9.24 -16.24 -7.09
CA ASP A 105 -9.75 -16.14 -8.46
C ASP A 105 -10.78 -14.98 -8.54
N VAL A 106 -10.26 -13.76 -8.44
CA VAL A 106 -11.08 -12.55 -8.27
C VAL A 106 -10.63 -11.44 -9.22
N ALA A 107 -11.53 -10.50 -9.51
CA ALA A 107 -11.40 -9.53 -10.58
C ALA A 107 -10.06 -8.73 -10.56
N TYR A 108 -9.59 -8.26 -9.40
CA TYR A 108 -8.35 -7.47 -9.34
C TYR A 108 -7.10 -8.25 -9.75
N ASN A 109 -7.13 -9.60 -9.72
CA ASN A 109 -6.03 -10.44 -10.20
C ASN A 109 -5.97 -10.55 -11.74
N TYR A 110 -6.98 -10.00 -12.44
CA TYR A 110 -7.13 -10.05 -13.89
C TYR A 110 -7.11 -8.66 -14.54
N ILE A 111 -6.36 -7.72 -13.96
CA ILE A 111 -6.10 -6.43 -14.60
C ILE A 111 -5.17 -6.67 -15.78
N GLU A 112 -5.63 -6.40 -16.97
CA GLU A 112 -4.87 -6.51 -18.21
C GLU A 112 -4.50 -5.13 -18.74
N ARG A 113 -3.50 -5.02 -19.61
CA ARG A 113 -3.07 -3.74 -20.20
C ARG A 113 -4.20 -2.98 -20.90
N LYS A 114 -5.18 -3.68 -21.48
CA LYS A 114 -6.36 -3.08 -22.09
C LYS A 114 -7.31 -2.39 -21.11
N ASP A 115 -7.24 -2.78 -19.83
CA ASP A 115 -8.07 -2.22 -18.76
C ASP A 115 -7.52 -0.88 -18.23
N ILE A 116 -6.28 -0.51 -18.61
CA ILE A 116 -5.62 0.70 -18.14
C ILE A 116 -5.43 1.69 -19.28
N ASP A 117 -6.04 2.87 -19.18
CA ASP A 117 -5.77 3.98 -20.09
C ASP A 117 -4.54 4.77 -19.57
N LEU A 118 -3.42 4.72 -20.29
CA LEU A 118 -2.20 5.46 -19.95
C LEU A 118 -2.38 6.99 -19.88
N LYS A 119 -3.50 7.53 -20.39
CA LYS A 119 -3.83 8.95 -20.24
C LYS A 119 -4.07 9.36 -18.78
N VAL A 120 -4.43 8.41 -17.91
CA VAL A 120 -4.53 8.70 -16.48
C VAL A 120 -3.23 9.29 -15.92
N LEU A 121 -2.07 8.87 -16.46
CA LEU A 121 -0.76 9.38 -16.06
C LEU A 121 -0.57 10.88 -16.30
N ASP A 122 -1.37 11.51 -17.15
CA ASP A 122 -1.32 12.95 -17.38
C ASP A 122 -1.92 13.75 -16.19
N ASP A 123 -2.69 13.10 -15.30
CA ASP A 123 -3.30 13.69 -14.09
C ASP A 123 -2.69 13.15 -12.77
N VAL A 124 -1.64 12.34 -12.83
CA VAL A 124 -1.02 11.71 -11.65
C VAL A 124 0.06 12.61 -11.03
N MET A 125 -0.10 12.93 -9.74
CA MET A 125 0.95 13.62 -8.94
C MET A 125 1.94 12.64 -8.33
N LEU A 126 1.44 11.49 -7.89
CA LEU A 126 2.19 10.38 -7.31
C LEU A 126 1.41 9.10 -7.57
N LEU A 127 2.10 8.03 -7.94
CA LEU A 127 1.51 6.70 -8.10
C LEU A 127 1.92 5.81 -6.93
N HIS A 128 0.91 5.24 -6.24
CA HIS A 128 1.11 4.29 -5.16
C HIS A 128 0.76 2.86 -5.59
N PHE A 129 1.48 1.86 -5.08
CA PHE A 129 1.12 0.45 -5.20
C PHE A 129 1.67 -0.36 -4.03
N GLY A 130 1.16 -1.60 -3.87
CA GLY A 130 1.60 -2.54 -2.84
C GLY A 130 2.02 -3.88 -3.44
N SER A 131 2.49 -4.82 -2.60
CA SER A 131 2.96 -6.13 -3.07
C SER A 131 1.85 -7.14 -3.37
N VAL A 132 0.65 -6.97 -2.79
CA VAL A 132 -0.45 -7.93 -2.96
C VAL A 132 -0.89 -8.06 -4.40
N ILE A 133 -0.96 -6.96 -5.14
CA ILE A 133 -1.34 -6.97 -6.56
C ILE A 133 -0.30 -7.66 -7.46
N LEU A 134 0.92 -7.86 -6.96
CA LEU A 134 2.00 -8.52 -7.68
C LEU A 134 1.99 -10.05 -7.52
N VAL A 135 1.04 -10.62 -6.77
CA VAL A 135 1.00 -12.06 -6.51
C VAL A 135 0.67 -12.87 -7.76
N GLN A 136 -0.23 -12.38 -8.61
CA GLN A 136 -0.80 -13.16 -9.70
C GLN A 136 -0.74 -12.44 -11.05
N GLU A 137 -0.51 -13.22 -12.11
CA GLU A 137 -0.70 -12.78 -13.50
C GLU A 137 -2.19 -12.83 -13.90
N PRO A 138 -2.63 -11.93 -14.80
CA PRO A 138 -1.85 -10.95 -15.56
C PRO A 138 -1.63 -9.61 -14.82
N SER A 139 -2.20 -9.42 -13.63
CA SER A 139 -2.14 -8.13 -12.92
C SER A 139 -0.71 -7.74 -12.59
N ARG A 140 0.15 -8.69 -12.16
CA ARG A 140 1.56 -8.43 -11.88
C ARG A 140 2.28 -7.72 -13.03
N SER A 141 2.33 -8.35 -14.19
CA SER A 141 3.03 -7.79 -15.35
C SER A 141 2.38 -6.49 -15.85
N THR A 142 1.07 -6.36 -15.72
CA THR A 142 0.35 -5.13 -16.08
C THR A 142 0.68 -3.98 -15.14
N VAL A 143 0.64 -4.23 -13.83
CA VAL A 143 0.95 -3.20 -12.81
C VAL A 143 2.41 -2.76 -12.91
N LEU A 144 3.35 -3.70 -13.01
CA LEU A 144 4.76 -3.36 -13.15
C LEU A 144 5.02 -2.52 -14.42
N TYR A 145 4.42 -2.89 -15.54
CA TYR A 145 4.48 -2.09 -16.77
C TYR A 145 3.94 -0.66 -16.56
N PHE A 146 2.80 -0.52 -15.88
CA PHE A 146 2.19 0.78 -15.62
C PHE A 146 3.04 1.65 -14.68
N VAL A 147 3.62 1.06 -13.64
CA VAL A 147 4.54 1.74 -12.72
C VAL A 147 5.83 2.17 -13.44
N GLU A 148 6.38 1.32 -14.29
CA GLU A 148 7.56 1.66 -15.13
C GLU A 148 7.25 2.83 -16.07
N GLU A 149 6.06 2.85 -16.66
CA GLU A 149 5.62 3.94 -17.55
C GLU A 149 5.45 5.26 -16.78
N ALA A 150 4.91 5.20 -15.56
CA ALA A 150 4.80 6.35 -14.67
C ALA A 150 6.20 6.90 -14.29
N LYS A 151 7.12 6.01 -13.89
CA LYS A 151 8.50 6.39 -13.56
C LYS A 151 9.22 7.02 -14.76
N ARG A 152 9.04 6.46 -15.96
CA ARG A 152 9.60 7.01 -17.20
C ARG A 152 9.12 8.44 -17.53
N ARG A 153 7.89 8.77 -17.09
CA ARG A 153 7.32 10.13 -17.19
C ARG A 153 7.74 11.05 -16.05
N GLY A 154 8.57 10.59 -15.12
CA GLY A 154 9.03 11.36 -13.96
C GLY A 154 8.01 11.49 -12.85
N ILE A 155 6.95 10.67 -12.85
CA ILE A 155 5.97 10.63 -11.78
C ILE A 155 6.60 9.92 -10.56
N PRO A 156 6.58 10.51 -9.36
CA PRO A 156 7.07 9.88 -8.17
C PRO A 156 6.26 8.63 -7.81
N ILE A 157 6.96 7.59 -7.38
CA ILE A 157 6.39 6.27 -7.08
C ILE A 157 6.51 5.99 -5.59
N SER A 158 5.41 5.58 -4.96
CA SER A 158 5.42 5.06 -3.59
C SER A 158 5.05 3.57 -3.56
N PHE A 159 5.75 2.82 -2.74
CA PHE A 159 5.58 1.37 -2.58
C PHE A 159 5.42 1.00 -1.11
N ASP A 160 4.30 0.36 -0.77
CA ASP A 160 4.12 -0.32 0.50
C ASP A 160 4.49 -1.81 0.33
N VAL A 161 5.56 -2.23 0.98
CA VAL A 161 6.06 -3.60 0.89
C VAL A 161 5.01 -4.61 1.33
N ASN A 162 4.40 -4.41 2.47
CA ASN A 162 3.18 -5.08 2.98
C ASN A 162 3.05 -6.55 2.58
N ILE A 163 4.09 -7.35 2.86
CA ILE A 163 4.20 -8.74 2.43
C ILE A 163 3.11 -9.60 3.07
N ARG A 164 2.48 -10.43 2.26
CA ARG A 164 1.52 -11.46 2.67
C ARG A 164 2.02 -12.81 2.17
N LYS A 165 2.95 -13.43 2.90
CA LYS A 165 3.61 -14.71 2.51
C LYS A 165 2.62 -15.81 2.16
N ASP A 166 1.49 -15.88 2.86
CA ASP A 166 0.45 -16.87 2.63
C ASP A 166 -0.16 -16.80 1.23
N LEU A 167 -0.12 -15.63 0.59
CA LEU A 167 -0.58 -15.47 -0.80
C LEU A 167 0.39 -16.08 -1.80
N TRP A 168 1.68 -16.09 -1.49
CA TRP A 168 2.73 -16.58 -2.37
C TRP A 168 2.94 -18.11 -2.26
N ARG A 169 2.46 -18.74 -1.16
CA ARG A 169 2.60 -20.18 -0.90
C ARG A 169 4.06 -20.63 -1.02
N GLU A 170 4.32 -21.56 -1.97
CA GLU A 170 5.65 -22.10 -2.23
C GLU A 170 6.51 -21.20 -3.14
N ASN A 171 5.93 -20.13 -3.71
CA ASN A 171 6.62 -19.22 -4.65
C ASN A 171 7.35 -18.07 -3.92
N ILE A 172 8.08 -18.38 -2.86
CA ILE A 172 8.78 -17.38 -2.04
C ILE A 172 9.89 -16.67 -2.82
N ASP A 173 10.60 -17.38 -3.69
CA ASP A 173 11.63 -16.74 -4.54
C ASP A 173 11.01 -15.72 -5.51
N GLU A 174 9.83 -16.03 -6.05
CA GLU A 174 9.09 -15.10 -6.92
C GLU A 174 8.59 -13.89 -6.12
N MET A 175 8.17 -14.09 -4.88
CA MET A 175 7.80 -13.01 -3.97
C MET A 175 8.95 -12.01 -3.82
N TRP A 176 10.14 -12.51 -3.47
CA TRP A 176 11.30 -11.63 -3.26
C TRP A 176 11.72 -10.89 -4.51
N LYS A 177 11.73 -11.54 -5.67
CA LYS A 177 12.00 -10.89 -6.97
C LYS A 177 11.04 -9.74 -7.25
N ASN A 178 9.74 -9.91 -6.92
CA ASN A 178 8.74 -8.86 -7.13
C ASN A 178 8.85 -7.75 -6.08
N VAL A 179 9.19 -8.07 -4.84
CA VAL A 179 9.50 -7.06 -3.82
C VAL A 179 10.71 -6.22 -4.24
N GLU A 180 11.79 -6.87 -4.66
CA GLU A 180 13.00 -6.23 -5.15
C GLU A 180 12.71 -5.32 -6.37
N LYS A 181 11.87 -5.81 -7.31
CA LYS A 181 11.40 -4.99 -8.43
C LYS A 181 10.61 -3.77 -7.96
N GLY A 182 9.73 -3.92 -6.98
CA GLY A 182 9.00 -2.81 -6.36
C GLY A 182 9.94 -1.78 -5.74
N LEU A 183 10.93 -2.22 -4.95
CA LEU A 183 11.95 -1.36 -4.35
C LEU A 183 12.72 -0.57 -5.40
N SER A 184 13.12 -1.21 -6.51
CA SER A 184 13.88 -0.56 -7.60
C SER A 184 13.10 0.51 -8.37
N LEU A 185 11.78 0.48 -8.30
CA LEU A 185 10.90 1.44 -8.97
C LEU A 185 10.51 2.60 -8.07
N ALA A 186 10.53 2.43 -6.75
CA ALA A 186 9.95 3.38 -5.81
C ALA A 186 10.91 4.51 -5.40
N ASP A 187 10.35 5.70 -5.21
CA ASP A 187 11.02 6.86 -4.62
C ASP A 187 10.72 6.93 -3.11
N VAL A 188 9.50 6.50 -2.70
CA VAL A 188 9.06 6.41 -1.31
C VAL A 188 8.73 4.96 -1.00
N VAL A 189 9.34 4.40 0.02
CA VAL A 189 9.08 3.02 0.46
C VAL A 189 8.65 3.00 1.92
N LYS A 190 7.61 2.26 2.22
CA LYS A 190 7.23 1.92 3.59
C LYS A 190 7.34 0.40 3.78
N LEU A 191 7.87 0.01 4.91
CA LEU A 191 7.96 -1.38 5.35
C LEU A 191 7.97 -1.46 6.88
N SER A 192 7.69 -2.63 7.43
CA SER A 192 7.88 -2.90 8.85
C SER A 192 9.34 -3.26 9.17
N GLU A 193 9.71 -3.20 10.45
CA GLU A 193 11.05 -3.62 10.91
C GLU A 193 11.30 -5.11 10.61
N GLU A 194 10.26 -5.93 10.69
CA GLU A 194 10.28 -7.34 10.35
C GLU A 194 10.53 -7.55 8.84
N GLU A 195 9.74 -6.89 7.99
CA GLU A 195 9.91 -6.95 6.53
C GLU A 195 11.29 -6.48 6.10
N ARG A 196 11.79 -5.39 6.70
CA ARG A 196 13.16 -4.93 6.46
C ARG A 196 14.18 -6.02 6.75
N ASN A 197 14.09 -6.65 7.91
CA ASN A 197 15.06 -7.67 8.31
C ASN A 197 15.03 -8.88 7.39
N GLU A 198 13.87 -9.28 6.93
CA GLU A 198 13.69 -10.37 5.96
C GLU A 198 14.26 -10.02 4.58
N ILE A 199 14.04 -8.80 4.10
CA ILE A 199 14.61 -8.30 2.83
C ILE A 199 16.14 -8.30 2.92
N LEU A 200 16.71 -7.78 4.00
CA LEU A 200 18.16 -7.74 4.18
C LEU A 200 18.76 -9.16 4.26
N GLU A 201 18.06 -10.09 4.89
CA GLU A 201 18.47 -11.49 4.95
C GLU A 201 18.44 -12.15 3.56
N TYR A 202 17.37 -11.92 2.79
CA TYR A 202 17.25 -12.41 1.42
C TYR A 202 18.35 -11.87 0.51
N LEU A 203 18.68 -10.58 0.62
CA LEU A 203 19.71 -9.91 -0.16
C LEU A 203 21.15 -10.21 0.33
N GLY A 204 21.31 -10.87 1.49
CA GLY A 204 22.62 -11.08 2.11
C GLY A 204 23.29 -9.79 2.60
N LEU A 205 22.51 -8.77 2.93
CA LEU A 205 22.98 -7.45 3.37
C LEU A 205 23.04 -7.34 4.91
N PRO A 206 23.92 -6.48 5.47
CA PRO A 206 24.06 -6.29 6.90
C PRO A 206 22.77 -5.75 7.55
N LYS A 207 22.31 -6.39 8.62
CA LYS A 207 21.07 -5.97 9.34
C LYS A 207 21.25 -4.65 10.12
N ASP A 208 22.47 -4.31 10.51
CA ASP A 208 22.77 -3.09 11.28
C ASP A 208 22.94 -1.85 10.41
N ASP A 209 23.05 -2.02 9.09
CA ASP A 209 23.15 -0.93 8.14
C ASP A 209 21.75 -0.44 7.71
N PHE A 210 21.25 0.58 8.42
CA PHE A 210 19.92 1.13 8.17
C PHE A 210 19.74 1.75 6.78
N PRO A 211 20.70 2.50 6.23
CA PRO A 211 20.55 3.15 4.94
C PRO A 211 20.77 2.24 3.72
N VAL A 212 21.25 1.01 3.90
CA VAL A 212 21.66 0.15 2.79
C VAL A 212 20.59 -0.01 1.69
N LEU A 213 19.31 -0.10 2.05
CA LEU A 213 18.22 -0.20 1.07
C LEU A 213 18.02 1.09 0.28
N LEU A 214 18.26 2.26 0.87
CA LEU A 214 18.19 3.52 0.14
C LEU A 214 19.29 3.57 -0.92
N ASP A 215 20.49 3.09 -0.56
CA ASP A 215 21.65 3.11 -1.47
C ASP A 215 21.50 2.09 -2.59
N GLU A 216 21.09 0.88 -2.27
CA GLU A 216 20.93 -0.21 -3.22
C GLU A 216 19.87 0.10 -4.30
N TYR A 217 18.72 0.67 -3.88
CA TYR A 217 17.57 0.88 -4.77
C TYR A 217 17.33 2.36 -5.13
N ASN A 218 18.21 3.27 -4.72
CA ASN A 218 18.06 4.71 -4.94
C ASN A 218 16.73 5.28 -4.43
N ILE A 219 16.27 4.77 -3.26
CA ILE A 219 15.06 5.23 -2.59
C ILE A 219 15.35 6.61 -1.98
N LYS A 220 14.43 7.57 -2.15
CA LYS A 220 14.56 8.92 -1.58
C LYS A 220 14.08 8.96 -0.14
N LEU A 221 12.95 8.34 0.16
CA LEU A 221 12.37 8.29 1.50
C LEU A 221 12.01 6.86 1.89
N LEU A 222 12.64 6.34 2.94
CA LEU A 222 12.34 5.04 3.53
C LEU A 222 11.69 5.21 4.90
N ALA A 223 10.50 4.69 5.05
CA ALA A 223 9.73 4.71 6.28
C ALA A 223 9.65 3.30 6.89
N ILE A 224 10.16 3.15 8.10
CA ILE A 224 10.21 1.87 8.81
C ILE A 224 9.28 1.94 10.01
N THR A 225 8.18 1.17 9.98
CA THR A 225 7.26 1.05 11.10
C THR A 225 7.75 0.03 12.11
N ARG A 226 7.53 0.29 13.41
CA ARG A 226 8.02 -0.51 14.51
C ARG A 226 6.92 -0.84 15.53
N GLY A 227 5.68 -0.82 15.09
CA GLY A 227 4.50 -1.04 15.93
C GLY A 227 4.50 -0.11 17.16
N GLY A 228 4.30 -0.66 18.34
CA GLY A 228 4.31 0.10 19.60
C GLY A 228 5.65 0.79 19.96
N LYS A 229 6.67 0.69 19.10
CA LYS A 229 7.97 1.40 19.27
C LYS A 229 8.08 2.64 18.36
N GLY A 230 7.01 3.00 17.63
CA GLY A 230 6.98 4.15 16.73
C GLY A 230 7.52 3.84 15.35
N CYS A 231 8.20 4.81 14.74
CA CYS A 231 8.74 4.64 13.40
C CYS A 231 10.11 5.32 13.24
N LYS A 232 10.75 5.03 12.11
CA LYS A 232 11.98 5.69 11.68
C LYS A 232 11.82 6.12 10.23
N LEU A 233 12.10 7.39 9.95
CA LEU A 233 12.15 7.94 8.60
C LEU A 233 13.59 8.19 8.22
N LEU A 234 13.98 7.74 7.04
CA LEU A 234 15.31 7.92 6.46
C LEU A 234 15.13 8.63 5.12
N LEU A 235 15.72 9.81 4.99
CA LEU A 235 15.68 10.63 3.78
C LEU A 235 17.07 10.73 3.18
N ARG A 236 17.18 10.43 1.90
CA ARG A 236 18.40 10.68 1.12
C ARG A 236 18.35 12.09 0.55
N GLU A 237 19.24 12.94 1.02
CA GLU A 237 19.48 14.28 0.46
C GLU A 237 20.82 14.29 -0.29
N LYS A 238 20.80 14.14 -1.61
CA LYS A 238 22.02 14.09 -2.46
C LYS A 238 23.03 13.06 -1.93
N SER A 239 24.06 13.53 -1.21
CA SER A 239 25.11 12.69 -0.61
C SER A 239 25.00 12.52 0.90
N THR A 240 23.96 13.09 1.53
CA THR A 240 23.75 13.03 2.97
C THR A 240 22.50 12.22 3.30
N LEU A 241 22.48 11.65 4.50
CA LEU A 241 21.34 10.94 5.04
C LEU A 241 20.76 11.73 6.22
N LYS A 242 19.48 12.07 6.14
CA LYS A 242 18.72 12.55 7.31
C LYS A 242 17.95 11.38 7.91
N ALA A 243 17.91 11.31 9.22
CA ALA A 243 17.18 10.25 9.93
C ALA A 243 16.42 10.84 11.10
N VAL A 244 15.13 10.53 11.19
CA VAL A 244 14.25 10.94 12.29
C VAL A 244 13.59 9.71 12.89
N GLY A 245 13.66 9.59 14.23
CA GLY A 245 12.95 8.58 14.99
C GLY A 245 11.76 9.21 15.71
N ILE A 246 10.56 8.70 15.44
CA ILE A 246 9.33 9.19 16.07
C ILE A 246 8.87 8.18 17.10
N ALA A 247 8.68 8.67 18.33
CA ALA A 247 8.13 7.87 19.41
C ALA A 247 6.65 7.54 19.16
N PRO A 248 6.16 6.38 19.60
CA PRO A 248 4.76 6.02 19.42
C PRO A 248 3.89 6.88 20.35
N TYR A 249 2.63 7.09 19.93
CA TYR A 249 1.63 7.54 20.89
C TYR A 249 1.17 6.36 21.74
N VAL A 250 0.98 6.62 23.02
CA VAL A 250 0.49 5.61 23.97
C VAL A 250 -1.03 5.49 23.80
N VAL A 251 -1.46 4.51 22.99
CA VAL A 251 -2.86 4.17 22.77
C VAL A 251 -3.12 2.72 23.18
N LYS A 252 -4.36 2.42 23.53
CA LYS A 252 -4.81 1.03 23.68
C LYS A 252 -5.43 0.60 22.36
N PRO A 253 -4.74 -0.20 21.52
CA PRO A 253 -5.28 -0.59 20.23
C PRO A 253 -6.50 -1.48 20.43
N VAL A 254 -7.56 -1.23 19.65
CA VAL A 254 -8.73 -2.10 19.54
C VAL A 254 -8.56 -3.05 18.34
N ASP A 255 -8.09 -2.49 17.23
CA ASP A 255 -7.76 -3.18 15.99
C ASP A 255 -6.60 -2.43 15.32
N THR A 256 -5.63 -3.17 14.81
CA THR A 256 -4.47 -2.60 14.10
C THR A 256 -4.56 -2.76 12.58
N THR A 257 -5.68 -3.30 12.07
CA THR A 257 -5.94 -3.43 10.64
C THR A 257 -5.95 -2.05 9.97
N GLY A 258 -5.23 -1.90 8.88
CA GLY A 258 -5.14 -0.63 8.17
C GLY A 258 -4.21 0.43 8.79
N ALA A 259 -3.60 0.17 9.96
CA ALA A 259 -2.66 1.13 10.56
C ALA A 259 -1.46 1.42 9.64
N GLY A 260 -0.94 0.41 8.95
CA GLY A 260 0.11 0.58 7.94
C GLY A 260 -0.34 1.42 6.75
N ASP A 261 -1.59 1.24 6.32
CA ASP A 261 -2.17 1.97 5.20
C ASP A 261 -2.39 3.45 5.58
N ALA A 262 -2.90 3.71 6.79
CA ALA A 262 -3.05 5.06 7.34
C ALA A 262 -1.69 5.77 7.49
N PHE A 263 -0.66 5.03 7.93
CA PHE A 263 0.70 5.53 8.01
C PHE A 263 1.25 5.94 6.62
N MET A 264 1.07 5.11 5.60
CA MET A 264 1.49 5.45 4.23
C MET A 264 0.72 6.67 3.69
N ALA A 265 -0.58 6.74 3.95
CA ALA A 265 -1.39 7.90 3.57
C ALA A 265 -0.89 9.18 4.25
N ALA A 266 -0.51 9.13 5.53
CA ALA A 266 0.03 10.28 6.25
C ALA A 266 1.37 10.76 5.66
N ILE A 267 2.27 9.85 5.27
CA ILE A 267 3.51 10.21 4.57
C ILE A 267 3.20 10.97 3.27
N ILE A 268 2.35 10.39 2.43
CA ILE A 268 1.99 11.01 1.14
C ILE A 268 1.28 12.35 1.35
N ALA A 269 0.39 12.45 2.34
CA ALA A 269 -0.30 13.69 2.67
C ALA A 269 0.66 14.78 3.17
N GLY A 270 1.67 14.42 3.96
CA GLY A 270 2.72 15.34 4.39
C GLY A 270 3.56 15.85 3.22
N LEU A 271 4.00 14.95 2.33
CA LEU A 271 4.71 15.34 1.10
C LEU A 271 3.85 16.28 0.23
N TYR A 272 2.55 16.03 0.14
CA TYR A 272 1.62 16.90 -0.57
C TYR A 272 1.48 18.27 0.11
N ALA A 273 1.32 18.31 1.43
CA ALA A 273 1.13 19.56 2.19
C ALA A 273 2.35 20.48 2.14
N PHE A 274 3.56 19.91 2.07
CA PHE A 274 4.81 20.66 1.90
C PHE A 274 5.19 20.92 0.45
N ASP A 275 4.34 20.53 -0.53
CA ASP A 275 4.64 20.63 -1.97
C ASP A 275 5.94 19.91 -2.38
N LYS A 276 6.20 18.76 -1.75
CA LYS A 276 7.45 17.99 -1.91
C LYS A 276 7.27 16.66 -2.68
N LEU A 277 6.12 16.42 -3.31
CA LEU A 277 5.90 15.19 -4.06
C LEU A 277 6.94 14.97 -5.18
N ASN A 278 7.37 16.03 -5.85
CA ASN A 278 8.36 15.96 -6.92
C ASN A 278 9.82 16.20 -6.45
N THR A 279 9.98 16.75 -5.25
CA THR A 279 11.28 17.14 -4.67
C THR A 279 11.47 16.53 -3.28
N ILE A 280 11.17 15.24 -3.16
CA ILE A 280 11.22 14.49 -1.90
C ILE A 280 12.57 14.65 -1.18
N ASP A 281 13.65 14.65 -1.94
CA ASP A 281 15.02 14.82 -1.47
C ASP A 281 15.38 16.25 -1.01
N GLU A 282 14.45 17.21 -1.17
CA GLU A 282 14.58 18.58 -0.66
C GLU A 282 13.82 18.83 0.64
N LEU A 283 13.24 17.81 1.27
CA LEU A 283 12.68 17.93 2.62
C LEU A 283 13.75 18.36 3.62
N ASP A 284 13.43 19.32 4.46
CA ASP A 284 14.27 19.61 5.61
C ASP A 284 14.00 18.65 6.77
N ILE A 285 14.76 18.77 7.85
CA ILE A 285 14.63 17.86 8.99
C ILE A 285 13.34 18.10 9.77
N ASP A 286 12.88 19.33 9.85
CA ASP A 286 11.67 19.73 10.58
C ASP A 286 10.42 19.26 9.81
N GLU A 287 10.40 19.41 8.48
CA GLU A 287 9.36 18.87 7.59
C GLU A 287 9.28 17.35 7.71
N LEU A 288 10.43 16.66 7.71
CA LEU A 288 10.50 15.21 7.85
C LEU A 288 9.98 14.75 9.22
N GLU A 289 10.31 15.48 10.29
CA GLU A 289 9.80 15.22 11.63
C GLU A 289 8.29 15.46 11.72
N MET A 290 7.77 16.55 11.13
CA MET A 290 6.33 16.81 11.07
C MET A 290 5.58 15.70 10.33
N ILE A 291 6.09 15.22 9.19
CA ILE A 291 5.52 14.06 8.49
C ILE A 291 5.48 12.85 9.42
N GLY A 292 6.53 12.64 10.19
CA GLY A 292 6.59 11.58 11.18
C GLY A 292 5.52 11.67 12.26
N TYR A 293 5.16 12.85 12.70
CA TYR A 293 4.09 13.06 13.68
C TYR A 293 2.67 12.95 13.12
N LEU A 294 2.45 13.11 11.81
CA LEU A 294 1.14 12.92 11.19
C LEU A 294 0.65 11.45 11.22
N GLN A 295 1.52 10.52 11.53
CA GLN A 295 1.30 9.07 11.45
C GLN A 295 0.52 8.46 12.60
N ILE A 296 -0.27 9.26 13.29
CA ILE A 296 -0.80 8.89 14.59
C ILE A 296 -2.30 8.76 14.50
N TRP A 297 -2.72 7.62 14.04
CA TRP A 297 -4.12 7.19 14.25
C TRP A 297 -4.26 5.67 14.17
#